data_07ea2b1e7cbf444079a638fd8a8a42ba
#
_entry.id   07ea2b1e7cbf444079a638fd8a8a42ba
#
_cell.length_a   1.000
_cell.length_b   1.000
_cell.length_c   1.000
_cell.angle_alpha   90.00
_cell.angle_beta   90.00
_cell.angle_gamma   90.00
#
_symmetry.space_group_name_H-M   'P 1'
#
loop_
_entity.id
_entity.type
_entity.pdbx_description
1 polymer ?
#
loop_
_entity_poly.entity_id
_entity_poly.type
_entity_poly.pdbx_seq_one_letter_code
_entity_poly.pdbx_strand_id
1 'polypeptide(L)'
;MIILGFVAFSLFSPIVSSNAETENTAKVSTPAGTISLATEDNVTINITPTPTQKIYSKTTALKITNSCKKGATITLSTNKTHNNLERQGTDTLTKTIASITTTGNLTDNSWGYTLDNNNYLPVPTKDQSPATIYNTNTATASTTTPENLNLTYAVKTDDTIPSGTYTNDLVYTVNVKPECLQYTLKFNLDNGTGKPGATYTDRQLSYGTKVNLADFTPTRTDYEFMGWIAITNNPATTSTTYNPTANLDVNPANETEVTLKAKWKYTKGIYSISNMQQMNPNICKANTTPLATATQLDTDGSHHGDPNYVPTKTLTDTRDNNTYTISKLADGKCWMTQNLRIAGKTITPADSNVTTNYTIPASSLSGFSSFDVSNAYVDSDGGFYTWYTATAGTGTYAFSTNGQNTTVSICPKGWRLPTGGSNGEFKTLYDNYNSSSALRSNPVNVALSGDVYSGLRLVRDSNGYYWSSTVVSGRGPTIYF
;
A
#
# COMPACT_ATOMS: atom_id res chain seq x y z
N MET A 1 -41.77 14.96 42.74
CA MET A 1 -40.78 14.24 41.95
C MET A 1 -40.34 15.11 40.80
N ILE A 2 -39.07 15.40 40.69
CA ILE A 2 -38.53 16.18 39.58
C ILE A 2 -37.78 15.23 38.67
N ILE A 3 -38.15 15.20 37.38
CA ILE A 3 -37.53 14.34 36.38
C ILE A 3 -36.89 15.25 35.34
N LEU A 4 -35.59 15.13 35.15
CA LEU A 4 -34.87 15.72 34.06
C LEU A 4 -34.71 14.65 32.99
N GLY A 5 -35.50 14.76 31.91
CA GLY A 5 -35.44 13.86 30.76
C GLY A 5 -34.33 14.28 29.78
N PHE A 6 -33.62 13.33 29.19
CA PHE A 6 -32.64 13.58 28.15
C PHE A 6 -33.25 13.18 26.79
N VAL A 7 -33.55 14.14 25.92
CA VAL A 7 -34.31 13.87 24.70
C VAL A 7 -33.52 13.97 23.40
N ALA A 8 -32.36 14.60 23.35
CA ALA A 8 -31.64 14.68 22.08
C ALA A 8 -30.14 14.86 22.23
N PHE A 9 -29.41 14.16 21.38
CA PHE A 9 -28.01 14.46 21.06
C PHE A 9 -27.96 15.18 19.72
N SER A 10 -27.44 16.41 19.69
CA SER A 10 -27.16 17.12 18.45
C SER A 10 -25.70 16.89 18.06
N LEU A 11 -25.50 16.28 16.89
CA LEU A 11 -24.20 16.00 16.31
C LEU A 11 -24.02 16.83 15.06
N PHE A 12 -22.96 17.62 15.00
CA PHE A 12 -22.51 18.24 13.75
C PHE A 12 -21.61 17.23 13.00
N SER A 13 -22.25 16.50 12.09
CA SER A 13 -21.82 15.64 10.95
C SER A 13 -20.48 14.86 11.01
N PRO A 14 -20.40 13.67 10.37
CA PRO A 14 -21.44 12.84 9.78
C PRO A 14 -21.52 11.40 10.36
N ILE A 15 -22.70 10.82 10.24
CA ILE A 15 -23.11 9.41 10.37
C ILE A 15 -23.13 8.83 11.79
N VAL A 16 -24.35 8.71 12.29
CA VAL A 16 -24.69 8.00 13.52
C VAL A 16 -25.33 6.65 13.18
N SER A 17 -24.83 5.55 13.77
CA SER A 17 -25.59 4.32 13.91
C SER A 17 -25.91 4.11 15.39
N SER A 18 -27.21 4.06 15.75
CA SER A 18 -27.67 3.73 17.09
C SER A 18 -27.96 2.25 17.20
N ASN A 19 -27.35 1.56 18.16
CA ASN A 19 -27.83 0.27 18.67
C ASN A 19 -28.41 0.51 20.07
N ALA A 20 -29.61 -0.03 20.30
CA ALA A 20 -30.35 0.12 21.54
C ALA A 20 -29.68 -0.70 22.65
N GLU A 21 -29.03 0.01 23.55
CA GLU A 21 -28.73 -0.48 24.93
C GLU A 21 -29.38 0.48 25.92
N THR A 22 -29.62 0.01 27.15
CA THR A 22 -30.34 0.68 28.23
C THR A 22 -29.68 1.97 28.78
N GLU A 23 -28.69 2.50 28.12
CA GLU A 23 -28.06 3.80 28.36
C GLU A 23 -28.16 4.66 27.10
N ASN A 24 -28.54 5.94 27.23
CA ASN A 24 -28.45 6.90 26.12
C ASN A 24 -26.98 7.14 25.78
N THR A 25 -26.55 6.60 24.64
CA THR A 25 -25.17 6.70 24.18
C THR A 25 -25.09 7.50 22.90
N ALA A 26 -24.30 8.58 22.90
CA ALA A 26 -23.88 9.26 21.69
C ALA A 26 -22.43 8.87 21.33
N LYS A 27 -22.20 8.52 20.10
CA LYS A 27 -20.88 8.18 19.60
C LYS A 27 -20.55 8.96 18.34
N VAL A 28 -19.44 9.69 18.36
CA VAL A 28 -18.86 10.34 17.18
C VAL A 28 -17.59 9.61 16.84
N SER A 29 -17.55 8.99 15.68
CA SER A 29 -16.33 8.38 15.13
C SER A 29 -15.72 9.33 14.12
N THR A 30 -14.45 9.67 14.33
CA THR A 30 -13.63 10.41 13.36
C THR A 30 -12.48 9.53 12.94
N PRO A 31 -11.85 9.78 11.80
CA PRO A 31 -10.67 9.03 11.38
C PRO A 31 -9.52 9.03 12.41
N ALA A 32 -9.36 10.13 13.15
CA ALA A 32 -8.31 10.27 14.17
C ALA A 32 -8.74 9.83 15.58
N GLY A 33 -9.93 9.26 15.73
CA GLY A 33 -10.39 8.74 17.00
C GLY A 33 -11.91 8.72 17.16
N THR A 34 -12.36 8.12 18.23
CA THR A 34 -13.78 8.01 18.60
C THR A 34 -14.02 8.74 19.91
N ILE A 35 -15.09 9.50 19.98
CA ILE A 35 -15.60 10.07 21.21
C ILE A 35 -16.97 9.43 21.48
N SER A 36 -17.16 8.89 22.65
CA SER A 36 -18.48 8.44 23.10
C SER A 36 -18.84 9.07 24.42
N LEU A 37 -20.12 9.36 24.57
CA LEU A 37 -20.74 9.88 25.75
C LEU A 37 -21.94 9.00 26.08
N ALA A 38 -21.96 8.45 27.31
CA ALA A 38 -23.12 7.75 27.81
C ALA A 38 -23.63 8.42 29.09
N THR A 39 -24.94 8.45 29.26
CA THR A 39 -25.63 9.08 30.39
C THR A 39 -26.84 8.25 30.79
N GLU A 40 -27.30 8.44 32.02
CA GLU A 40 -28.60 7.90 32.48
C GLU A 40 -29.74 8.53 31.66
N ASP A 41 -30.83 7.79 31.44
CA ASP A 41 -31.99 8.28 30.68
C ASP A 41 -32.69 9.44 31.35
N ASN A 42 -32.75 9.44 32.68
CA ASN A 42 -33.40 10.47 33.47
C ASN A 42 -32.67 10.71 34.78
N VAL A 43 -32.55 11.97 35.18
CA VAL A 43 -32.13 12.34 36.54
C VAL A 43 -33.36 12.71 37.34
N THR A 44 -33.66 11.92 38.36
CA THR A 44 -34.82 12.12 39.22
C THR A 44 -34.39 12.66 40.58
N ILE A 45 -34.94 13.81 41.00
CA ILE A 45 -34.77 14.39 42.32
C ILE A 45 -36.10 14.26 43.06
N ASN A 46 -36.09 13.48 44.14
CA ASN A 46 -37.27 13.36 45.00
C ASN A 46 -37.26 14.45 46.07
N ILE A 47 -38.36 15.20 46.15
CA ILE A 47 -38.50 16.31 47.07
C ILE A 47 -39.58 15.98 48.08
N THR A 48 -39.25 16.13 49.38
CA THR A 48 -40.21 16.15 50.47
C THR A 48 -40.38 17.61 50.87
N PRO A 49 -41.56 18.26 50.57
CA PRO A 49 -41.79 19.66 50.89
C PRO A 49 -41.61 19.97 52.36
N THR A 50 -41.00 21.11 52.66
CA THR A 50 -40.80 21.60 54.04
C THR A 50 -41.23 23.08 54.06
N PRO A 51 -41.71 23.66 55.21
CA PRO A 51 -42.10 25.04 55.32
C PRO A 51 -40.95 26.05 55.04
N THR A 52 -39.73 25.57 55.05
CA THR A 52 -38.53 26.38 54.75
C THR A 52 -37.84 25.89 53.51
N GLN A 53 -37.24 26.81 52.79
CA GLN A 53 -36.45 26.51 51.57
C GLN A 53 -35.33 25.52 51.88
N LYS A 54 -35.29 24.42 51.14
CA LYS A 54 -34.29 23.36 51.29
C LYS A 54 -33.77 22.97 49.90
N ILE A 55 -32.48 22.63 49.83
CA ILE A 55 -31.84 22.15 48.64
C ILE A 55 -31.92 20.62 48.56
N TYR A 56 -32.41 20.13 47.46
CA TYR A 56 -32.44 18.70 47.09
C TYR A 56 -31.58 18.51 45.82
N SER A 57 -30.77 17.50 45.79
CA SER A 57 -29.86 17.29 44.67
C SER A 57 -29.69 15.83 44.26
N LYS A 58 -29.22 15.59 43.06
CA LYS A 58 -28.84 14.31 42.53
C LYS A 58 -27.62 14.45 41.61
N THR A 59 -26.61 13.68 41.90
CA THR A 59 -25.43 13.57 41.03
C THR A 59 -25.66 12.46 40.02
N THR A 60 -25.33 12.74 38.74
CA THR A 60 -25.24 11.78 37.64
C THR A 60 -23.82 11.80 37.08
N ALA A 61 -23.36 10.67 36.56
CA ALA A 61 -22.07 10.57 35.90
C ALA A 61 -22.26 10.49 34.38
N LEU A 62 -21.66 11.41 33.66
CA LEU A 62 -21.46 11.31 32.22
C LEU A 62 -20.22 10.44 31.99
N LYS A 63 -20.37 9.31 31.34
CA LYS A 63 -19.28 8.39 31.01
C LYS A 63 -18.70 8.80 29.65
N ILE A 64 -17.45 9.24 29.62
CA ILE A 64 -16.78 9.78 28.45
C ILE A 64 -15.61 8.87 28.07
N THR A 65 -15.57 8.42 26.81
CA THR A 65 -14.36 7.87 26.22
C THR A 65 -13.97 8.74 25.03
N ASN A 66 -12.70 9.09 24.95
CA ASN A 66 -12.17 9.94 23.87
C ASN A 66 -10.79 9.43 23.44
N SER A 67 -10.70 8.85 22.26
CA SER A 67 -9.43 8.41 21.67
C SER A 67 -8.74 9.50 20.81
N CYS A 68 -9.41 10.64 20.58
CA CYS A 68 -8.77 11.78 19.90
C CYS A 68 -7.70 12.43 20.77
N LYS A 69 -6.44 12.38 20.35
CA LYS A 69 -5.29 12.93 21.09
C LYS A 69 -5.34 14.46 21.27
N LYS A 70 -6.18 15.15 20.53
CA LYS A 70 -6.36 16.61 20.62
C LYS A 70 -7.52 17.01 21.51
N GLY A 71 -8.21 16.02 22.06
CA GLY A 71 -9.29 16.23 23.03
C GLY A 71 -10.67 16.46 22.43
N ALA A 72 -11.60 16.78 23.30
CA ALA A 72 -13.01 17.00 22.97
C ALA A 72 -13.64 18.09 23.85
N THR A 73 -14.77 18.60 23.40
CA THR A 73 -15.60 19.52 24.17
C THR A 73 -17.02 18.97 24.28
N ILE A 74 -17.60 18.98 25.48
CA ILE A 74 -19.01 18.64 25.69
C ILE A 74 -19.71 19.84 26.24
N THR A 75 -20.87 20.16 25.67
CA THR A 75 -21.71 21.28 26.09
C THR A 75 -23.08 20.81 26.53
N LEU A 76 -23.73 21.61 27.39
CA LEU A 76 -25.04 21.39 27.96
C LEU A 76 -25.97 22.55 27.61
N SER A 77 -27.20 22.26 27.20
CA SER A 77 -28.33 23.21 27.10
C SER A 77 -29.64 22.49 27.35
N THR A 78 -30.75 23.24 27.39
CA THR A 78 -32.09 22.66 27.25
C THR A 78 -32.47 22.46 25.79
N ASN A 79 -33.42 21.56 25.49
CA ASN A 79 -34.03 21.43 24.16
C ASN A 79 -35.15 22.44 23.91
N LYS A 80 -35.42 23.34 24.86
CA LYS A 80 -36.53 24.29 24.84
C LYS A 80 -36.05 25.74 24.76
N THR A 81 -36.93 26.65 24.37
CA THR A 81 -36.69 28.10 24.36
C THR A 81 -36.66 28.72 25.77
N HIS A 82 -36.96 27.89 26.80
CA HIS A 82 -36.88 28.26 28.21
C HIS A 82 -36.12 27.19 28.98
N ASN A 83 -35.61 27.55 30.14
CA ASN A 83 -34.88 26.65 31.04
C ASN A 83 -35.61 26.36 32.35
N ASN A 84 -36.89 26.69 32.41
CA ASN A 84 -37.72 26.37 33.62
C ASN A 84 -38.03 24.87 33.68
N LEU A 85 -38.10 24.31 34.88
CA LEU A 85 -38.77 23.02 35.10
C LEU A 85 -40.29 23.27 35.07
N GLU A 86 -40.97 22.55 34.19
CA GLU A 86 -42.41 22.68 34.00
C GLU A 86 -43.17 21.57 34.70
N ARG A 87 -44.22 21.95 35.46
CA ARG A 87 -45.10 20.99 36.11
C ARG A 87 -45.92 20.22 35.07
N GLN A 88 -45.88 18.92 35.18
CA GLN A 88 -46.65 18.02 34.30
C GLN A 88 -48.03 17.79 34.89
N GLY A 89 -49.10 17.84 34.08
CA GLY A 89 -50.48 17.65 34.48
C GLY A 89 -51.43 18.54 33.71
N THR A 90 -52.74 18.23 33.81
CA THR A 90 -53.81 18.94 33.12
C THR A 90 -54.58 19.93 34.04
N ASP A 91 -54.15 20.06 35.29
CA ASP A 91 -54.75 20.99 36.22
C ASP A 91 -54.33 22.47 35.96
N THR A 92 -55.09 23.43 36.47
CA THR A 92 -54.84 24.85 36.28
C THR A 92 -53.68 25.39 37.12
N LEU A 93 -52.99 24.58 37.85
CA LEU A 93 -51.85 24.96 38.69
C LEU A 93 -50.57 25.00 37.81
N THR A 94 -50.43 26.05 37.07
CA THR A 94 -49.22 26.30 36.25
C THR A 94 -48.16 26.96 37.12
N LYS A 95 -47.31 26.19 37.78
CA LYS A 95 -46.08 26.73 38.37
C LYS A 95 -44.86 26.10 37.75
N THR A 96 -43.89 26.95 37.51
CA THR A 96 -42.56 26.57 37.01
C THR A 96 -41.52 26.83 38.08
N ILE A 97 -40.44 26.03 38.07
CA ILE A 97 -39.26 26.33 38.87
C ILE A 97 -38.20 26.89 37.89
N ALA A 98 -37.84 28.14 38.08
CA ALA A 98 -36.91 28.81 37.19
C ALA A 98 -35.48 28.29 37.39
N SER A 99 -34.70 28.26 36.30
CA SER A 99 -33.24 28.12 36.43
C SER A 99 -32.67 29.44 37.02
N ILE A 100 -31.61 29.32 37.83
CA ILE A 100 -30.83 30.52 38.21
C ILE A 100 -30.31 31.22 36.98
N THR A 101 -30.10 32.53 37.05
CA THR A 101 -29.61 33.36 35.94
C THR A 101 -28.13 33.69 36.04
N THR A 102 -27.55 33.56 37.21
CA THR A 102 -26.14 33.85 37.51
C THR A 102 -25.51 32.72 38.30
N THR A 103 -24.21 32.50 38.08
CA THR A 103 -23.43 31.55 38.86
C THR A 103 -23.41 31.91 40.35
N GLY A 104 -23.67 30.95 41.20
CA GLY A 104 -23.64 31.13 42.67
C GLY A 104 -24.55 30.17 43.40
N ASN A 105 -25.10 30.63 44.53
CA ASN A 105 -26.07 29.84 45.30
C ASN A 105 -27.45 29.81 44.61
N LEU A 106 -28.17 28.71 44.77
CA LEU A 106 -29.58 28.63 44.35
C LEU A 106 -30.41 29.65 45.08
N THR A 107 -31.16 30.44 44.33
CA THR A 107 -32.19 31.33 44.86
C THR A 107 -33.45 30.52 45.25
N ASP A 108 -34.37 31.12 45.97
CA ASP A 108 -35.61 30.47 46.36
C ASP A 108 -36.43 30.02 45.16
N ASN A 109 -36.96 28.81 45.23
CA ASN A 109 -37.73 28.17 44.16
C ASN A 109 -37.00 28.16 42.80
N SER A 110 -35.71 27.84 42.83
CA SER A 110 -34.85 27.76 41.66
C SER A 110 -34.11 26.46 41.54
N TRP A 111 -33.55 26.19 40.32
CA TRP A 111 -32.73 25.03 40.06
C TRP A 111 -31.49 25.41 39.21
N GLY A 112 -30.52 24.51 39.18
CA GLY A 112 -29.30 24.62 38.41
C GLY A 112 -28.49 23.39 38.49
N TYR A 113 -27.28 23.42 37.94
CA TYR A 113 -26.30 22.34 38.00
C TYR A 113 -24.96 22.80 38.55
N THR A 114 -24.13 21.89 39.02
CA THR A 114 -22.77 22.17 39.46
C THR A 114 -21.83 21.04 39.05
N LEU A 115 -20.55 21.40 38.81
CA LEU A 115 -19.46 20.45 38.51
C LEU A 115 -18.53 20.25 39.73
N ASP A 116 -18.55 21.16 40.67
CA ASP A 116 -17.62 21.21 41.81
C ASP A 116 -18.31 21.14 43.18
N ASN A 117 -19.64 21.06 43.18
CA ASN A 117 -20.52 21.11 44.37
C ASN A 117 -20.44 22.41 45.21
N ASN A 118 -19.80 23.46 44.66
CA ASN A 118 -19.67 24.77 45.34
C ASN A 118 -20.61 25.83 44.78
N ASN A 119 -20.54 26.05 43.47
CA ASN A 119 -21.35 27.05 42.79
C ASN A 119 -22.28 26.38 41.80
N TYR A 120 -23.54 26.77 41.84
CA TYR A 120 -24.51 26.34 40.85
C TYR A 120 -24.44 27.26 39.61
N LEU A 121 -24.64 26.64 38.48
CA LEU A 121 -24.59 27.27 37.14
C LEU A 121 -25.98 27.25 36.51
N PRO A 122 -26.36 28.30 35.75
CA PRO A 122 -27.60 28.32 35.00
C PRO A 122 -27.51 27.30 33.86
N VAL A 123 -28.64 26.65 33.54
CA VAL A 123 -28.73 25.82 32.34
C VAL A 123 -29.15 26.72 31.17
N PRO A 124 -28.35 26.86 30.09
CA PRO A 124 -28.74 27.67 28.91
C PRO A 124 -29.94 27.08 28.19
N THR A 125 -30.72 27.91 27.56
CA THR A 125 -31.78 27.50 26.62
C THR A 125 -31.19 27.07 25.29
N LYS A 126 -32.00 26.44 24.41
CA LYS A 126 -31.56 26.07 23.05
C LYS A 126 -31.12 27.25 22.19
N ASP A 127 -31.62 28.46 22.50
CA ASP A 127 -31.36 29.69 21.73
C ASP A 127 -30.17 30.50 22.31
N GLN A 128 -29.59 30.04 23.40
CA GLN A 128 -28.40 30.64 24.04
C GLN A 128 -27.15 29.83 23.70
N SER A 129 -25.97 30.43 23.92
CA SER A 129 -24.70 29.66 23.83
C SER A 129 -24.70 28.57 24.86
N PRO A 130 -24.50 27.30 24.46
CA PRO A 130 -24.49 26.15 25.38
C PRO A 130 -23.33 26.25 26.40
N ALA A 131 -23.54 25.79 27.60
CA ALA A 131 -22.52 25.78 28.64
C ALA A 131 -21.48 24.68 28.37
N THR A 132 -20.21 25.01 28.36
CA THR A 132 -19.14 24.04 28.27
C THR A 132 -18.99 23.33 29.62
N ILE A 133 -19.27 22.02 29.67
CA ILE A 133 -19.18 21.19 30.90
C ILE A 133 -17.94 20.30 30.90
N TYR A 134 -17.33 20.06 29.74
CA TYR A 134 -16.10 19.29 29.58
C TYR A 134 -15.27 19.88 28.43
N ASN A 135 -13.98 20.06 28.66
CA ASN A 135 -13.06 20.52 27.65
C ASN A 135 -11.66 19.99 27.96
N THR A 136 -11.14 19.17 27.07
CA THR A 136 -9.80 18.60 27.20
C THR A 136 -9.00 18.81 25.92
N ASN A 137 -7.67 18.81 26.05
CA ASN A 137 -6.73 18.89 24.94
C ASN A 137 -6.01 17.55 24.70
N THR A 138 -6.44 16.48 25.38
CA THR A 138 -5.84 15.15 25.33
C THR A 138 -6.93 14.08 25.17
N ALA A 139 -6.55 12.90 24.75
CA ALA A 139 -7.42 11.73 24.86
C ALA A 139 -7.68 11.41 26.34
N THR A 140 -8.78 10.68 26.65
CA THR A 140 -8.96 10.06 27.96
C THR A 140 -7.85 9.06 28.25
N ALA A 141 -7.56 8.82 29.52
CA ALA A 141 -6.48 7.90 29.95
C ALA A 141 -6.67 6.47 29.42
N SER A 142 -7.93 6.08 29.16
CA SER A 142 -8.29 4.78 28.56
C SER A 142 -9.28 5.00 27.43
N THR A 143 -9.15 4.21 26.36
CA THR A 143 -10.13 4.16 25.26
C THR A 143 -11.25 3.13 25.52
N THR A 144 -11.11 2.31 26.56
CA THR A 144 -12.04 1.24 26.90
C THR A 144 -12.73 1.48 28.26
N THR A 145 -12.09 2.21 29.17
CA THR A 145 -12.64 2.56 30.47
C THR A 145 -13.07 4.02 30.43
N PRO A 146 -14.36 4.33 30.55
CA PRO A 146 -14.85 5.71 30.54
C PRO A 146 -14.28 6.53 31.71
N GLU A 147 -14.01 7.80 31.43
CA GLU A 147 -13.83 8.84 32.44
C GLU A 147 -15.21 9.32 32.88
N ASN A 148 -15.41 9.51 34.16
CA ASN A 148 -16.67 9.99 34.70
C ASN A 148 -16.60 11.49 34.94
N LEU A 149 -17.46 12.26 34.27
CA LEU A 149 -17.75 13.63 34.60
C LEU A 149 -19.00 13.68 35.45
N ASN A 150 -18.84 14.02 36.73
CA ASN A 150 -19.95 14.12 37.65
C ASN A 150 -20.64 15.49 37.53
N LEU A 151 -21.94 15.46 37.22
CA LEU A 151 -22.82 16.62 37.27
C LEU A 151 -23.83 16.46 38.40
N THR A 152 -23.93 17.46 39.25
CA THR A 152 -24.97 17.50 40.32
C THR A 152 -26.03 18.50 39.93
N TYR A 153 -27.25 18.02 39.69
CA TYR A 153 -28.42 18.88 39.53
C TYR A 153 -29.06 19.11 40.91
N ALA A 154 -29.50 20.32 41.16
CA ALA A 154 -30.09 20.65 42.40
C ALA A 154 -31.25 21.62 42.24
N VAL A 155 -32.18 21.53 43.15
CA VAL A 155 -33.37 22.37 43.26
C VAL A 155 -33.47 22.89 44.71
N LYS A 156 -33.71 24.17 44.87
CA LYS A 156 -34.03 24.79 46.16
C LYS A 156 -35.50 25.17 46.15
N THR A 157 -36.28 24.59 47.08
CA THR A 157 -37.73 24.79 47.13
C THR A 157 -38.32 24.55 48.53
N ASP A 158 -39.56 25.01 48.75
CA ASP A 158 -40.37 24.82 49.95
C ASP A 158 -41.76 24.25 49.59
N ASP A 159 -42.68 24.27 50.53
CA ASP A 159 -44.07 23.80 50.41
C ASP A 159 -45.00 24.74 49.61
N THR A 160 -44.53 25.92 49.21
CA THR A 160 -45.28 26.83 48.33
C THR A 160 -45.33 26.40 46.89
N ILE A 161 -44.42 25.48 46.46
CA ILE A 161 -44.45 24.86 45.16
C ILE A 161 -45.48 23.73 45.15
N PRO A 162 -46.48 23.75 44.27
CA PRO A 162 -47.49 22.70 44.19
C PRO A 162 -46.86 21.31 44.01
N SER A 163 -47.46 20.29 44.64
CA SER A 163 -47.09 18.93 44.45
C SER A 163 -47.24 18.53 42.98
N GLY A 164 -46.36 17.70 42.47
CA GLY A 164 -46.40 17.22 41.08
C GLY A 164 -45.02 16.84 40.55
N THR A 165 -44.97 16.44 39.28
CA THR A 165 -43.74 16.16 38.56
C THR A 165 -43.35 17.38 37.74
N TYR A 166 -42.12 17.86 37.91
CA TYR A 166 -41.54 18.98 37.16
C TYR A 166 -40.44 18.46 36.25
N THR A 167 -40.46 18.84 34.97
CA THR A 167 -39.54 18.33 33.97
C THR A 167 -38.90 19.40 33.10
N ASN A 168 -37.72 19.17 32.61
CA ASN A 168 -37.15 19.82 31.45
C ASN A 168 -36.27 18.79 30.69
N ASP A 169 -36.06 19.00 29.40
CA ASP A 169 -35.26 18.18 28.52
C ASP A 169 -33.89 18.81 28.38
N LEU A 170 -32.84 18.03 28.67
CA LEU A 170 -31.46 18.46 28.56
C LEU A 170 -30.80 17.85 27.34
N VAL A 171 -29.95 18.63 26.68
CA VAL A 171 -29.17 18.23 25.53
C VAL A 171 -27.69 18.31 25.84
N TYR A 172 -26.99 17.20 25.70
CA TYR A 172 -25.54 17.19 25.67
C TYR A 172 -25.07 17.14 24.23
N THR A 173 -24.17 18.05 23.85
CA THR A 173 -23.56 18.06 22.53
C THR A 173 -22.08 17.75 22.64
N VAL A 174 -21.65 16.71 21.90
CA VAL A 174 -20.24 16.33 21.80
C VAL A 174 -19.64 17.04 20.58
N ASN A 175 -18.62 17.84 20.81
CA ASN A 175 -17.91 18.57 19.77
C ASN A 175 -16.49 18.01 19.62
N VAL A 176 -16.19 17.53 18.44
CA VAL A 176 -14.84 17.07 18.07
C VAL A 176 -13.97 18.28 17.74
N LYS A 177 -12.75 18.33 18.26
CA LYS A 177 -11.82 19.41 17.90
C LYS A 177 -11.40 19.28 16.43
N PRO A 178 -11.27 20.40 15.71
CA PRO A 178 -10.96 20.39 14.28
C PRO A 178 -9.69 19.61 13.93
N GLU A 179 -8.71 19.59 14.83
CA GLU A 179 -7.43 18.88 14.64
C GLU A 179 -7.59 17.35 14.64
N CYS A 180 -8.70 16.83 15.19
CA CYS A 180 -9.05 15.41 15.08
C CYS A 180 -9.61 15.05 13.70
N LEU A 181 -9.94 16.05 12.88
CA LEU A 181 -10.43 15.92 11.52
C LEU A 181 -9.33 16.20 10.48
N GLN A 182 -8.06 16.21 10.88
CA GLN A 182 -6.92 16.51 10.03
C GLN A 182 -5.90 15.39 10.06
N TYR A 183 -5.14 15.30 8.97
CA TYR A 183 -3.98 14.43 8.86
C TYR A 183 -2.79 15.21 8.31
N THR A 184 -1.58 14.73 8.59
CA THR A 184 -0.35 15.27 8.02
C THR A 184 -0.04 14.57 6.71
N LEU A 185 0.01 15.32 5.61
CA LEU A 185 0.50 14.83 4.33
C LEU A 185 1.99 15.13 4.20
N LYS A 186 2.78 14.09 3.92
CA LYS A 186 4.22 14.12 3.67
C LYS A 186 4.55 13.63 2.27
N PHE A 187 5.71 14.03 1.75
CA PHE A 187 6.23 13.55 0.47
C PHE A 187 7.61 12.93 0.64
N ASN A 188 7.80 11.76 0.06
CA ASN A 188 9.09 11.10 -0.11
C ASN A 188 9.36 10.93 -1.60
N LEU A 189 10.29 11.70 -2.14
CA LEU A 189 10.63 11.70 -3.56
C LEU A 189 11.49 10.50 -3.99
N ASP A 190 11.93 9.68 -3.05
CA ASP A 190 12.73 8.47 -3.29
C ASP A 190 13.88 8.71 -4.28
N ASN A 191 14.76 9.66 -3.94
CA ASN A 191 15.87 10.17 -4.75
C ASN A 191 15.47 10.92 -6.04
N GLY A 192 14.21 11.30 -6.17
CA GLY A 192 13.75 12.18 -7.24
C GLY A 192 13.98 13.66 -6.92
N THR A 193 13.83 14.49 -7.94
CA THR A 193 13.82 15.95 -7.82
C THR A 193 12.38 16.44 -7.96
N GLY A 194 11.93 17.29 -7.05
CA GLY A 194 10.58 17.85 -7.09
C GLY A 194 10.32 18.70 -8.33
N LYS A 195 9.07 18.74 -8.77
CA LYS A 195 8.60 19.61 -9.85
C LYS A 195 8.86 21.09 -9.47
N PRO A 196 9.46 21.90 -10.34
CA PRO A 196 9.65 23.33 -10.09
C PRO A 196 8.34 24.03 -9.75
N GLY A 197 8.33 24.85 -8.70
CA GLY A 197 7.16 25.57 -8.24
C GLY A 197 6.20 24.79 -7.33
N ALA A 198 6.38 23.47 -7.18
CA ALA A 198 5.62 22.69 -6.22
C ALA A 198 6.30 22.65 -4.84
N THR A 199 5.50 22.67 -3.78
CA THR A 199 5.97 22.63 -2.39
C THR A 199 5.74 21.23 -1.81
N TYR A 200 6.82 20.56 -1.43
CA TYR A 200 6.80 19.20 -0.88
C TYR A 200 6.99 19.15 0.65
N THR A 201 6.79 20.28 1.33
CA THR A 201 6.81 20.33 2.80
C THR A 201 5.57 19.68 3.40
N ASP A 202 5.71 19.19 4.60
CA ASP A 202 4.61 18.63 5.40
C ASP A 202 3.48 19.65 5.54
N ARG A 203 2.24 19.20 5.39
CA ARG A 203 1.05 20.04 5.52
C ARG A 203 -0.09 19.34 6.23
N GLN A 204 -0.89 20.12 6.95
CA GLN A 204 -2.12 19.65 7.55
C GLN A 204 -3.25 19.73 6.54
N LEU A 205 -3.95 18.64 6.32
CA LEU A 205 -5.14 18.58 5.46
C LEU A 205 -6.33 18.04 6.24
N SER A 206 -7.51 18.56 5.97
CA SER A 206 -8.75 17.97 6.47
C SER A 206 -9.06 16.67 5.75
N TYR A 207 -9.64 15.71 6.46
CA TYR A 207 -10.12 14.46 5.84
C TYR A 207 -11.10 14.78 4.70
N GLY A 208 -11.00 14.01 3.61
CA GLY A 208 -11.77 14.22 2.39
C GLY A 208 -11.28 15.36 1.50
N THR A 209 -10.19 16.07 1.89
CA THR A 209 -9.56 17.05 1.01
C THR A 209 -8.94 16.35 -0.19
N LYS A 210 -9.36 16.74 -1.39
CA LYS A 210 -8.77 16.22 -2.61
C LYS A 210 -7.43 16.90 -2.89
N VAL A 211 -6.43 16.07 -3.23
CA VAL A 211 -5.10 16.51 -3.65
C VAL A 211 -4.97 16.25 -5.14
N ASN A 212 -4.67 17.30 -5.90
CA ASN A 212 -4.36 17.19 -7.32
C ASN A 212 -2.91 16.69 -7.48
N LEU A 213 -2.72 15.43 -7.73
CA LEU A 213 -1.39 14.81 -7.82
C LEU A 213 -0.59 15.28 -9.04
N ALA A 214 -1.24 15.83 -10.07
CA ALA A 214 -0.55 16.41 -11.22
C ALA A 214 0.32 17.63 -10.86
N ASP A 215 0.00 18.29 -9.74
CA ASP A 215 0.82 19.40 -9.22
C ASP A 215 2.15 18.91 -8.62
N PHE A 216 2.27 17.61 -8.33
CA PHE A 216 3.38 16.97 -7.65
C PHE A 216 3.98 15.84 -8.48
N THR A 217 4.46 16.14 -9.69
CA THR A 217 5.11 15.18 -10.58
C THR A 217 6.63 15.35 -10.53
N PRO A 218 7.35 14.62 -9.65
CA PRO A 218 8.80 14.71 -9.57
C PRO A 218 9.47 14.09 -10.79
N THR A 219 10.77 14.34 -10.95
CA THR A 219 11.61 13.74 -11.98
C THR A 219 12.77 12.99 -11.35
N ARG A 220 13.28 11.97 -12.03
CA ARG A 220 14.48 11.23 -11.64
C ARG A 220 15.21 10.78 -12.91
N THR A 221 16.51 11.07 -12.99
CA THR A 221 17.32 10.68 -14.16
C THR A 221 17.23 9.18 -14.38
N ASP A 222 16.99 8.78 -15.64
CA ASP A 222 16.86 7.39 -16.08
C ASP A 222 15.62 6.63 -15.55
N TYR A 223 14.68 7.33 -14.91
CA TYR A 223 13.45 6.74 -14.43
C TYR A 223 12.22 7.46 -14.96
N GLU A 224 11.15 6.71 -15.14
CA GLU A 224 9.79 7.17 -15.40
C GLU A 224 9.02 7.24 -14.07
N PHE A 225 8.32 8.35 -13.85
CA PHE A 225 7.45 8.49 -12.69
C PHE A 225 6.14 7.74 -12.90
N MET A 226 5.87 6.76 -12.04
CA MET A 226 4.70 5.88 -12.13
C MET A 226 3.53 6.29 -11.23
N GLY A 227 3.72 7.32 -10.41
CA GLY A 227 2.71 7.77 -9.46
C GLY A 227 3.19 7.71 -8.01
N TRP A 228 2.24 7.80 -7.11
CA TRP A 228 2.49 7.87 -5.68
C TRP A 228 1.99 6.62 -4.97
N ILE A 229 2.76 6.11 -4.02
CA ILE A 229 2.34 5.07 -3.08
C ILE A 229 2.02 5.76 -1.76
N ALA A 230 0.78 5.62 -1.26
CA ALA A 230 0.44 6.06 0.07
C ALA A 230 0.96 5.06 1.11
N ILE A 231 1.75 5.57 2.04
CA ILE A 231 2.26 4.82 3.19
C ILE A 231 1.68 5.47 4.43
N THR A 232 1.04 4.68 5.28
CA THR A 232 0.47 5.13 6.56
C THR A 232 1.27 4.54 7.72
N ASN A 233 1.05 5.06 8.93
CA ASN A 233 1.69 4.55 10.14
C ASN A 233 1.12 3.19 10.60
N ASN A 234 0.03 2.73 9.99
CA ASN A 234 -0.57 1.44 10.30
C ASN A 234 -0.01 0.35 9.38
N PRO A 235 0.80 -0.59 9.88
CA PRO A 235 1.41 -1.65 9.07
C PRO A 235 0.38 -2.63 8.47
N ALA A 236 -0.86 -2.64 8.98
CA ALA A 236 -1.95 -3.45 8.42
C ALA A 236 -2.61 -2.81 7.19
N THR A 237 -2.31 -1.55 6.87
CA THR A 237 -2.85 -0.88 5.69
C THR A 237 -2.04 -1.24 4.45
N THR A 238 -2.72 -1.79 3.45
CA THR A 238 -2.10 -2.03 2.13
C THR A 238 -1.76 -0.71 1.46
N SER A 239 -0.54 -0.58 0.94
CA SER A 239 -0.11 0.60 0.20
C SER A 239 -0.95 0.76 -1.07
N THR A 240 -1.65 1.87 -1.20
CA THR A 240 -2.40 2.21 -2.42
C THR A 240 -1.51 2.99 -3.38
N THR A 241 -1.48 2.58 -4.66
CA THR A 241 -0.79 3.33 -5.71
C THR A 241 -1.78 4.28 -6.40
N TYR A 242 -1.45 5.55 -6.41
CA TYR A 242 -2.24 6.60 -7.06
C TYR A 242 -1.63 7.00 -8.41
N ASN A 243 -2.50 7.18 -9.40
CA ASN A 243 -2.12 7.69 -10.71
C ASN A 243 -1.49 9.11 -10.57
N PRO A 244 -0.41 9.44 -11.34
CA PRO A 244 0.26 10.74 -11.30
C PRO A 244 -0.66 11.94 -11.55
N THR A 245 -1.79 11.75 -12.24
CA THR A 245 -2.74 12.82 -12.59
C THR A 245 -4.04 12.79 -11.79
N ALA A 246 -4.14 11.92 -10.78
CA ALA A 246 -5.36 11.80 -9.99
C ALA A 246 -5.62 13.05 -9.13
N ASN A 247 -6.90 13.35 -8.93
CA ASN A 247 -7.37 14.35 -7.98
C ASN A 247 -8.31 13.66 -6.98
N LEU A 248 -7.79 13.27 -5.84
CA LEU A 248 -8.52 12.43 -4.88
C LEU A 248 -8.05 12.64 -3.44
N ASP A 249 -8.83 12.12 -2.49
CA ASP A 249 -8.38 11.96 -1.11
C ASP A 249 -7.28 10.90 -1.06
N VAL A 250 -6.11 11.31 -0.60
CA VAL A 250 -4.92 10.43 -0.50
C VAL A 250 -4.80 9.75 0.86
N ASN A 251 -5.79 9.88 1.73
CA ASN A 251 -5.84 9.18 3.02
C ASN A 251 -6.80 7.98 2.99
N PRO A 252 -6.42 6.85 2.37
CA PRO A 252 -7.30 5.69 2.15
C PRO A 252 -7.72 4.99 3.45
N ALA A 253 -6.93 5.14 4.51
CA ALA A 253 -7.12 4.47 5.79
C ALA A 253 -7.56 5.41 6.91
N ASN A 254 -7.79 6.68 6.61
CA ASN A 254 -8.12 7.71 7.59
C ASN A 254 -7.09 7.80 8.75
N GLU A 255 -5.82 7.70 8.41
CA GLU A 255 -4.71 7.78 9.35
C GLU A 255 -4.35 9.23 9.68
N THR A 256 -3.67 9.44 10.81
CA THR A 256 -3.22 10.78 11.22
C THR A 256 -2.02 11.31 10.43
N GLU A 257 -1.32 10.42 9.72
CA GLU A 257 -0.21 10.75 8.85
C GLU A 257 -0.23 9.87 7.61
N VAL A 258 0.00 10.46 6.44
CA VAL A 258 0.15 9.77 5.16
C VAL A 258 1.40 10.29 4.47
N THR A 259 2.30 9.39 4.11
CA THR A 259 3.45 9.71 3.27
C THR A 259 3.18 9.25 1.84
N LEU A 260 3.20 10.15 0.89
CA LEU A 260 3.22 9.85 -0.54
C LEU A 260 4.66 9.58 -0.95
N LYS A 261 5.01 8.31 -1.16
CA LYS A 261 6.30 7.88 -1.70
C LYS A 261 6.22 7.78 -3.22
N ALA A 262 7.15 8.43 -3.92
CA ALA A 262 7.24 8.34 -5.38
C ALA A 262 7.55 6.90 -5.82
N LYS A 263 6.79 6.41 -6.81
CA LYS A 263 7.03 5.12 -7.47
C LYS A 263 7.75 5.38 -8.79
N TRP A 264 8.85 4.67 -8.99
CA TRP A 264 9.73 4.82 -10.13
C TRP A 264 9.83 3.53 -10.93
N LYS A 265 10.03 3.68 -12.23
CA LYS A 265 10.33 2.59 -13.16
C LYS A 265 11.60 2.93 -13.90
N TYR A 266 12.60 2.06 -13.83
CA TYR A 266 13.88 2.24 -14.52
C TYR A 266 13.71 2.03 -16.03
N THR A 267 14.26 2.96 -16.84
CA THR A 267 14.03 3.00 -18.28
C THR A 267 15.29 2.69 -19.09
N LYS A 268 16.40 2.36 -18.45
CA LYS A 268 17.67 2.03 -19.10
C LYS A 268 17.98 0.52 -19.01
N GLY A 269 19.19 0.15 -19.41
CA GLY A 269 19.59 -1.23 -19.46
C GLY A 269 18.71 -2.05 -20.40
N ILE A 270 18.38 -3.29 -20.00
CA ILE A 270 17.54 -4.18 -20.82
C ILE A 270 16.14 -3.60 -21.08
N TYR A 271 15.65 -2.68 -20.23
CA TYR A 271 14.33 -2.06 -20.41
C TYR A 271 14.30 -1.02 -21.54
N SER A 272 15.47 -0.52 -21.98
CA SER A 272 15.57 0.49 -23.05
C SER A 272 15.59 -0.12 -24.46
N ILE A 273 15.69 -1.44 -24.61
CA ILE A 273 15.77 -2.13 -25.89
C ILE A 273 14.50 -2.91 -26.18
N SER A 274 14.16 -3.09 -27.45
CA SER A 274 12.95 -3.81 -27.90
C SER A 274 13.26 -5.08 -28.69
N ASN A 275 14.48 -5.22 -29.18
CA ASN A 275 14.89 -6.39 -29.96
C ASN A 275 16.27 -6.92 -29.54
N MET A 276 16.54 -8.17 -29.93
CA MET A 276 17.76 -8.89 -29.57
C MET A 276 19.02 -8.19 -30.09
N GLN A 277 18.98 -7.61 -31.29
CA GLN A 277 20.11 -7.00 -31.97
C GLN A 277 20.60 -5.67 -31.36
N GLN A 278 19.80 -5.09 -30.43
CA GLN A 278 20.19 -3.90 -29.67
C GLN A 278 21.06 -4.19 -28.46
N MET A 279 21.27 -5.48 -28.14
CA MET A 279 22.08 -5.87 -26.99
C MET A 279 23.56 -5.45 -27.18
N ASN A 280 24.14 -4.98 -26.09
CA ASN A 280 25.58 -4.73 -25.97
C ASN A 280 26.00 -4.80 -24.50
N PRO A 281 27.32 -4.84 -24.18
CA PRO A 281 27.80 -4.97 -22.82
C PRO A 281 27.30 -3.87 -21.84
N ASN A 282 27.10 -2.64 -22.31
CA ASN A 282 26.63 -1.55 -21.46
C ASN A 282 25.15 -1.71 -21.08
N ILE A 283 24.33 -2.26 -21.97
CA ILE A 283 22.93 -2.57 -21.70
C ILE A 283 22.83 -3.55 -20.53
N CYS A 284 23.62 -4.61 -20.53
CA CYS A 284 23.61 -5.58 -19.46
C CYS A 284 24.17 -5.03 -18.14
N LYS A 285 25.26 -4.25 -18.19
CA LYS A 285 25.89 -3.64 -17.00
C LYS A 285 24.98 -2.69 -16.25
N ALA A 286 24.10 -1.98 -16.94
CA ALA A 286 23.21 -0.98 -16.37
C ALA A 286 22.17 -1.57 -15.39
N ASN A 287 21.91 -2.87 -15.41
CA ASN A 287 20.96 -3.52 -14.52
C ASN A 287 21.62 -4.07 -13.25
N THR A 288 20.87 -4.09 -12.16
CA THR A 288 21.29 -4.69 -10.89
C THR A 288 21.55 -6.18 -11.04
N THR A 289 22.64 -6.69 -10.44
CA THR A 289 22.88 -8.12 -10.36
C THR A 289 22.04 -8.72 -9.25
N PRO A 290 21.16 -9.70 -9.52
CA PRO A 290 20.29 -10.30 -8.52
C PRO A 290 21.05 -11.26 -7.62
N LEU A 291 20.46 -11.58 -6.48
CA LEU A 291 20.92 -12.71 -5.64
C LEU A 291 20.63 -14.04 -6.34
N ALA A 292 21.43 -15.05 -6.06
CA ALA A 292 21.21 -16.40 -6.59
C ALA A 292 19.90 -17.05 -6.10
N THR A 293 19.37 -16.56 -4.99
CA THR A 293 18.08 -16.99 -4.41
C THR A 293 16.89 -16.22 -4.95
N ALA A 294 17.11 -15.17 -5.77
CA ALA A 294 16.04 -14.38 -6.33
C ALA A 294 15.27 -15.18 -7.40
N THR A 295 13.96 -15.26 -7.23
CA THR A 295 13.05 -15.95 -8.15
C THR A 295 11.98 -15.03 -8.73
N GLN A 296 11.82 -13.83 -8.17
CA GLN A 296 10.86 -12.82 -8.65
C GLN A 296 11.45 -12.08 -9.85
N LEU A 297 10.65 -11.92 -10.90
CA LEU A 297 11.09 -11.29 -12.14
C LEU A 297 10.69 -9.81 -12.15
N ASP A 298 11.66 -8.92 -12.36
CA ASP A 298 11.39 -7.52 -12.69
C ASP A 298 11.30 -7.38 -14.21
N THR A 299 10.10 -7.36 -14.75
CA THR A 299 9.85 -7.35 -16.20
C THR A 299 9.73 -5.94 -16.79
N ASP A 300 9.61 -4.92 -15.95
CA ASP A 300 9.35 -3.55 -16.37
C ASP A 300 10.31 -2.49 -15.79
N GLY A 301 11.19 -2.84 -14.87
CA GLY A 301 12.13 -1.94 -14.22
C GLY A 301 11.61 -1.28 -12.95
N SER A 302 10.44 -1.69 -12.44
CA SER A 302 9.84 -1.12 -11.22
C SER A 302 10.55 -1.53 -9.93
N HIS A 303 11.37 -2.59 -9.98
CA HIS A 303 12.14 -3.11 -8.85
C HIS A 303 13.66 -2.93 -9.07
N HIS A 304 14.06 -2.01 -9.97
CA HIS A 304 15.47 -1.76 -10.23
C HIS A 304 16.21 -1.29 -8.96
N GLY A 305 17.31 -1.95 -8.66
CA GLY A 305 18.10 -1.72 -7.44
C GLY A 305 17.82 -2.74 -6.33
N ASP A 306 16.75 -3.52 -6.43
CA ASP A 306 16.44 -4.60 -5.49
C ASP A 306 17.08 -5.93 -5.96
N PRO A 307 18.08 -6.48 -5.21
CA PRO A 307 18.74 -7.72 -5.58
C PRO A 307 17.86 -8.97 -5.45
N ASN A 308 16.69 -8.87 -4.82
CA ASN A 308 15.72 -9.97 -4.74
C ASN A 308 14.89 -10.14 -6.02
N TYR A 309 14.99 -9.18 -6.94
CA TYR A 309 14.32 -9.22 -8.24
C TYR A 309 15.31 -9.42 -9.38
N VAL A 310 14.93 -10.23 -10.34
CA VAL A 310 15.75 -10.55 -11.51
C VAL A 310 15.34 -9.68 -12.68
N PRO A 311 16.20 -8.75 -13.13
CA PRO A 311 15.92 -7.96 -14.32
C PRO A 311 15.69 -8.88 -15.53
N THR A 312 14.48 -8.81 -16.09
CA THR A 312 13.99 -9.73 -17.13
C THR A 312 13.22 -8.96 -18.19
N LYS A 313 13.37 -9.31 -19.46
CA LYS A 313 12.60 -8.73 -20.56
C LYS A 313 12.42 -9.71 -21.69
N THR A 314 11.28 -9.63 -22.38
CA THR A 314 11.07 -10.33 -23.65
C THR A 314 11.46 -9.41 -24.79
N LEU A 315 12.35 -9.90 -25.68
CA LEU A 315 12.84 -9.18 -26.84
C LEU A 315 12.49 -9.94 -28.11
N THR A 316 12.27 -9.18 -29.21
CA THR A 316 12.02 -9.76 -30.54
C THR A 316 13.33 -9.95 -31.29
N ASP A 317 13.55 -11.10 -31.90
CA ASP A 317 14.62 -11.32 -32.87
C ASP A 317 14.17 -10.81 -34.25
N THR A 318 14.83 -9.78 -34.75
CA THR A 318 14.44 -9.15 -36.03
C THR A 318 14.66 -10.05 -37.28
N ARG A 319 15.36 -11.18 -37.11
CA ARG A 319 15.68 -12.11 -38.23
C ARG A 319 14.48 -12.97 -38.62
N ASP A 320 13.64 -13.32 -37.63
CA ASP A 320 12.48 -14.23 -37.80
C ASP A 320 11.22 -13.82 -37.06
N ASN A 321 11.26 -12.72 -36.29
CA ASN A 321 10.21 -12.20 -35.42
C ASN A 321 9.84 -13.10 -34.24
N ASN A 322 10.65 -14.11 -33.91
CA ASN A 322 10.50 -14.86 -32.68
C ASN A 322 10.83 -13.97 -31.47
N THR A 323 10.20 -14.26 -30.36
CA THR A 323 10.47 -13.56 -29.08
C THR A 323 11.23 -14.47 -28.13
N TYR A 324 12.15 -13.88 -27.38
CA TYR A 324 12.96 -14.56 -26.39
C TYR A 324 13.00 -13.80 -25.08
N THR A 325 12.85 -14.52 -23.98
CA THR A 325 13.07 -13.98 -22.64
C THR A 325 14.59 -13.90 -22.38
N ILE A 326 15.01 -12.74 -21.91
CA ILE A 326 16.36 -12.51 -21.42
C ILE A 326 16.32 -12.10 -19.96
N SER A 327 17.32 -12.50 -19.18
CA SER A 327 17.45 -12.11 -17.79
C SER A 327 18.92 -11.79 -17.47
N LYS A 328 19.12 -10.77 -16.60
CA LYS A 328 20.43 -10.64 -15.93
C LYS A 328 20.45 -11.59 -14.76
N LEU A 329 21.40 -12.51 -14.74
CA LEU A 329 21.48 -13.58 -13.75
C LEU A 329 22.52 -13.28 -12.64
N ALA A 330 22.58 -14.12 -11.63
CA ALA A 330 23.42 -13.94 -10.45
C ALA A 330 24.93 -13.95 -10.74
N ASP A 331 25.36 -14.45 -11.90
CA ASP A 331 26.73 -14.35 -12.40
C ASP A 331 27.07 -12.96 -12.98
N GLY A 332 26.11 -12.02 -12.94
CA GLY A 332 26.24 -10.65 -13.44
C GLY A 332 26.12 -10.51 -14.94
N LYS A 333 25.77 -11.57 -15.69
CA LYS A 333 25.63 -11.58 -17.14
C LYS A 333 24.16 -11.61 -17.56
N CYS A 334 23.89 -11.14 -18.80
CA CYS A 334 22.60 -11.31 -19.42
C CYS A 334 22.58 -12.60 -20.24
N TRP A 335 21.57 -13.40 -19.97
CA TRP A 335 21.36 -14.69 -20.63
C TRP A 335 20.05 -14.70 -21.40
N MET A 336 20.03 -15.38 -22.55
CA MET A 336 18.78 -15.88 -23.11
C MET A 336 18.35 -17.08 -22.25
N THR A 337 17.18 -17.00 -21.67
CA THR A 337 16.61 -18.06 -20.83
C THR A 337 15.62 -18.93 -21.61
N GLN A 338 15.66 -18.84 -22.92
CA GLN A 338 14.93 -19.67 -23.88
C GLN A 338 15.85 -20.07 -25.02
N ASN A 339 15.64 -21.28 -25.56
CA ASN A 339 16.42 -21.78 -26.65
C ASN A 339 16.18 -21.02 -27.97
N LEU A 340 17.24 -20.69 -28.69
CA LEU A 340 17.15 -20.07 -30.02
C LEU A 340 16.36 -20.98 -30.98
N ARG A 341 15.50 -20.41 -31.84
CA ARG A 341 14.60 -21.16 -32.74
C ARG A 341 14.63 -20.62 -34.18
N ILE A 342 15.81 -20.40 -34.72
CA ILE A 342 15.97 -19.87 -36.08
C ILE A 342 16.39 -20.97 -37.07
N ALA A 343 15.68 -21.15 -38.18
CA ALA A 343 16.01 -22.08 -39.24
C ALA A 343 15.59 -21.53 -40.61
N GLY A 344 16.22 -21.98 -41.67
CA GLY A 344 15.88 -21.62 -43.05
C GLY A 344 16.08 -20.14 -43.35
N LYS A 345 17.02 -19.46 -42.69
CA LYS A 345 17.27 -18.03 -42.82
C LYS A 345 18.74 -17.78 -43.21
N THR A 346 18.96 -16.80 -44.08
CA THR A 346 20.29 -16.23 -44.29
C THR A 346 20.51 -15.09 -43.31
N ILE A 347 21.52 -15.23 -42.49
CA ILE A 347 21.94 -14.26 -41.48
C ILE A 347 23.17 -13.49 -41.95
N THR A 348 23.35 -12.27 -41.44
CA THR A 348 24.37 -11.33 -41.91
C THR A 348 25.15 -10.72 -40.71
N PRO A 349 26.34 -10.12 -40.96
CA PRO A 349 27.07 -9.41 -39.90
C PRO A 349 26.30 -8.21 -39.30
N ALA A 350 25.25 -7.74 -39.96
CA ALA A 350 24.41 -6.63 -39.48
C ALA A 350 23.45 -7.11 -38.35
N ASP A 351 22.94 -8.34 -38.44
CA ASP A 351 21.90 -8.89 -37.56
C ASP A 351 22.35 -10.04 -36.68
N SER A 352 23.57 -10.59 -36.92
CA SER A 352 24.06 -11.79 -36.26
C SER A 352 25.53 -11.68 -35.87
N ASN A 353 25.99 -12.61 -35.04
CA ASN A 353 27.40 -12.71 -34.61
C ASN A 353 28.24 -13.50 -35.64
N VAL A 354 28.21 -13.07 -36.90
CA VAL A 354 28.94 -13.68 -38.00
C VAL A 354 29.85 -12.65 -38.69
N THR A 355 30.86 -13.12 -39.41
CA THR A 355 31.77 -12.25 -40.21
C THR A 355 31.37 -12.15 -41.67
N THR A 356 30.68 -13.15 -42.17
CA THR A 356 30.13 -13.22 -43.55
C THR A 356 28.71 -13.75 -43.49
N ASN A 357 27.94 -13.58 -44.56
CA ASN A 357 26.59 -14.15 -44.62
C ASN A 357 26.65 -15.66 -44.52
N TYR A 358 25.73 -16.20 -43.72
CA TYR A 358 25.58 -17.64 -43.53
C TYR A 358 24.10 -18.04 -43.65
N THR A 359 23.82 -19.10 -44.39
CA THR A 359 22.47 -19.63 -44.53
C THR A 359 22.29 -20.79 -43.52
N ILE A 360 21.45 -20.57 -42.50
CA ILE A 360 21.03 -21.61 -41.55
C ILE A 360 20.12 -22.57 -42.32
N PRO A 361 20.37 -23.88 -42.27
CA PRO A 361 19.53 -24.87 -42.93
C PRO A 361 18.06 -24.77 -42.53
N ALA A 362 17.18 -25.21 -43.42
CA ALA A 362 15.78 -25.42 -43.09
C ALA A 362 15.66 -26.50 -42.02
N SER A 363 14.59 -26.38 -41.21
CA SER A 363 14.34 -27.32 -40.11
C SER A 363 14.14 -28.75 -40.64
N SER A 364 15.01 -29.67 -40.24
CA SER A 364 14.95 -31.09 -40.61
C SER A 364 15.62 -31.98 -39.59
N LEU A 365 14.96 -33.07 -39.17
CA LEU A 365 15.56 -34.11 -38.34
C LEU A 365 16.58 -34.97 -39.16
N SER A 366 16.35 -35.13 -40.44
CA SER A 366 17.31 -35.87 -41.31
C SER A 366 18.60 -35.06 -41.48
N GLY A 367 19.74 -35.72 -41.47
CA GLY A 367 21.05 -35.08 -41.63
C GLY A 367 21.81 -34.77 -40.34
N PHE A 368 21.26 -35.06 -39.17
CA PHE A 368 22.02 -35.03 -37.90
C PHE A 368 22.89 -36.31 -37.77
N SER A 369 23.89 -36.38 -38.63
CA SER A 369 24.79 -37.60 -38.67
C SER A 369 26.16 -37.34 -38.06
N SER A 370 26.58 -36.07 -37.99
CA SER A 370 27.84 -35.66 -37.35
C SER A 370 27.76 -34.19 -36.91
N PHE A 371 28.70 -33.73 -36.09
CA PHE A 371 28.80 -32.34 -35.64
C PHE A 371 29.28 -31.38 -36.72
N ASP A 372 29.94 -31.89 -37.74
CA ASP A 372 30.59 -31.08 -38.81
C ASP A 372 29.71 -30.85 -40.06
N VAL A 373 28.47 -31.31 -40.03
CA VAL A 373 27.52 -31.09 -41.12
C VAL A 373 26.64 -29.87 -40.79
N SER A 374 26.19 -29.17 -41.84
CA SER A 374 25.25 -28.07 -41.69
C SER A 374 23.84 -28.63 -41.51
N ASN A 375 23.28 -28.57 -40.31
CA ASN A 375 21.90 -28.97 -40.05
C ASN A 375 21.29 -28.20 -38.90
N ALA A 376 19.96 -28.06 -38.94
CA ALA A 376 19.12 -27.44 -37.92
C ALA A 376 17.78 -28.16 -37.81
N TYR A 377 17.24 -28.27 -36.61
CA TYR A 377 15.89 -28.72 -36.37
C TYR A 377 15.25 -27.82 -35.32
N VAL A 378 14.02 -27.37 -35.54
CA VAL A 378 13.30 -26.47 -34.64
C VAL A 378 11.92 -27.04 -34.31
N ASP A 379 11.61 -27.08 -33.03
CA ASP A 379 10.29 -27.47 -32.51
C ASP A 379 9.87 -26.60 -31.32
N SER A 380 8.88 -27.06 -30.54
CA SER A 380 8.37 -26.35 -29.35
C SER A 380 9.42 -26.13 -28.25
N ASP A 381 10.41 -26.99 -28.14
CA ASP A 381 11.45 -26.98 -27.10
C ASP A 381 12.62 -26.05 -27.47
N GLY A 382 12.68 -25.62 -28.73
CA GLY A 382 13.72 -24.75 -29.25
C GLY A 382 14.36 -25.24 -30.53
N GLY A 383 15.54 -24.71 -30.83
CA GLY A 383 16.36 -25.10 -31.98
C GLY A 383 17.50 -26.03 -31.57
N PHE A 384 17.66 -27.08 -32.34
CA PHE A 384 18.79 -28.03 -32.29
C PHE A 384 19.68 -27.77 -33.50
N TYR A 385 20.94 -27.59 -33.25
CA TYR A 385 21.91 -27.25 -34.29
C TYR A 385 23.10 -28.18 -34.21
N THR A 386 23.63 -28.57 -35.32
CA THR A 386 24.97 -29.17 -35.33
C THR A 386 25.98 -28.10 -34.91
N TRP A 387 27.15 -28.54 -34.43
CA TRP A 387 28.21 -27.58 -34.05
C TRP A 387 28.62 -26.66 -35.20
N TYR A 388 28.72 -27.21 -36.38
CA TYR A 388 29.02 -26.45 -37.61
C TYR A 388 27.97 -25.34 -37.86
N THR A 389 26.72 -25.67 -37.72
CA THR A 389 25.64 -24.65 -37.84
C THR A 389 25.69 -23.62 -36.70
N ALA A 390 25.84 -24.06 -35.44
CA ALA A 390 25.88 -23.18 -34.26
C ALA A 390 27.00 -22.12 -34.38
N THR A 391 28.12 -22.49 -35.04
CA THR A 391 29.26 -21.61 -35.28
C THR A 391 29.25 -20.98 -36.67
N ALA A 392 28.11 -20.98 -37.36
CA ALA A 392 27.92 -20.41 -38.68
C ALA A 392 28.97 -20.89 -39.74
N GLY A 393 29.27 -22.18 -39.73
CA GLY A 393 30.18 -22.81 -40.67
C GLY A 393 31.66 -22.62 -40.36
N THR A 394 32.04 -22.00 -39.27
CA THR A 394 33.46 -21.74 -38.94
C THR A 394 34.06 -22.76 -37.97
N GLY A 395 33.21 -23.44 -37.19
CA GLY A 395 33.66 -24.44 -36.24
C GLY A 395 33.92 -25.77 -36.90
N THR A 396 35.16 -26.20 -36.93
CA THR A 396 35.53 -27.60 -37.24
C THR A 396 35.74 -28.36 -35.95
N TYR A 397 35.16 -29.54 -35.84
CA TYR A 397 35.40 -30.46 -34.74
C TYR A 397 36.78 -31.06 -34.87
N ALA A 398 37.82 -30.29 -34.60
CA ALA A 398 39.18 -30.76 -34.64
C ALA A 398 39.68 -31.09 -33.23
N PHE A 399 40.09 -32.33 -33.01
CA PHE A 399 40.72 -32.80 -31.75
C PHE A 399 41.97 -32.00 -31.33
N SER A 400 42.50 -31.16 -32.22
CA SER A 400 43.75 -30.42 -32.02
C SER A 400 43.57 -28.99 -31.45
N THR A 401 42.35 -28.45 -31.32
CA THR A 401 42.12 -27.06 -30.91
C THR A 401 41.57 -26.92 -29.48
N ASN A 402 42.04 -27.76 -28.60
CA ASN A 402 41.60 -27.82 -27.20
C ASN A 402 41.74 -26.44 -26.50
N GLY A 403 40.63 -25.95 -25.89
CA GLY A 403 40.59 -24.71 -25.11
C GLY A 403 40.44 -23.46 -25.90
N GLN A 404 40.33 -23.49 -27.25
CA GLN A 404 40.05 -22.28 -28.06
C GLN A 404 38.55 -22.02 -28.11
N ASN A 405 38.20 -20.72 -28.03
CA ASN A 405 36.80 -20.26 -28.13
C ASN A 405 36.52 -19.81 -29.58
N THR A 406 35.40 -20.27 -30.16
CA THR A 406 34.87 -19.63 -31.38
C THR A 406 34.33 -18.26 -31.07
N THR A 407 34.60 -17.30 -31.96
CA THR A 407 34.08 -15.92 -31.89
C THR A 407 32.86 -15.71 -32.79
N VAL A 408 32.53 -16.71 -33.61
CA VAL A 408 31.46 -16.66 -34.60
C VAL A 408 30.33 -17.61 -34.21
N SER A 409 29.10 -17.20 -34.37
CA SER A 409 27.93 -18.03 -34.06
C SER A 409 26.66 -17.49 -34.74
N ILE A 410 25.63 -18.34 -34.83
CA ILE A 410 24.28 -17.95 -35.27
C ILE A 410 23.52 -17.09 -34.24
N CYS A 411 24.13 -16.75 -33.12
CA CYS A 411 23.52 -15.85 -32.14
C CYS A 411 23.18 -14.50 -32.75
N PRO A 412 22.12 -13.82 -32.26
CA PRO A 412 21.82 -12.45 -32.68
C PRO A 412 23.00 -11.50 -32.46
N LYS A 413 23.05 -10.40 -33.18
CA LYS A 413 24.06 -9.37 -32.98
C LYS A 413 24.14 -8.95 -31.51
N GLY A 414 25.36 -8.84 -30.98
CA GLY A 414 25.60 -8.52 -29.55
C GLY A 414 25.50 -9.71 -28.60
N TRP A 415 25.10 -10.90 -29.07
CA TRP A 415 25.06 -12.17 -28.34
C TRP A 415 26.12 -13.15 -28.86
N ARG A 416 26.51 -14.09 -28.05
CA ARG A 416 27.46 -15.13 -28.41
C ARG A 416 27.19 -16.43 -27.68
N LEU A 417 27.80 -17.49 -28.09
CA LEU A 417 27.83 -18.74 -27.32
C LEU A 417 28.60 -18.54 -26.00
N PRO A 418 28.13 -19.08 -24.89
CA PRO A 418 28.85 -19.06 -23.61
C PRO A 418 30.13 -19.89 -23.68
N THR A 419 31.12 -19.56 -22.86
CA THR A 419 32.34 -20.36 -22.76
C THR A 419 32.10 -21.61 -21.88
N GLY A 420 32.74 -22.71 -22.27
CA GLY A 420 32.73 -23.97 -21.52
C GLY A 420 34.03 -24.21 -20.73
N GLY A 421 34.16 -25.40 -20.16
CA GLY A 421 35.32 -25.82 -19.35
C GLY A 421 35.24 -25.37 -17.88
N SER A 422 36.28 -25.72 -17.10
CA SER A 422 36.28 -25.50 -15.62
C SER A 422 36.20 -24.05 -15.18
N ASN A 423 36.60 -23.11 -16.03
CA ASN A 423 36.56 -21.69 -15.76
C ASN A 423 35.57 -20.95 -16.74
N GLY A 424 34.71 -21.73 -17.40
CA GLY A 424 33.75 -21.19 -18.37
C GLY A 424 32.54 -20.54 -17.74
N GLU A 425 31.79 -19.83 -18.57
CA GLU A 425 30.59 -19.08 -18.11
C GLU A 425 29.48 -20.01 -17.64
N PHE A 426 29.32 -21.18 -18.24
CA PHE A 426 28.36 -22.16 -17.76
C PHE A 426 28.74 -22.71 -16.37
N LYS A 427 30.04 -22.90 -16.09
CA LYS A 427 30.49 -23.32 -14.76
C LYS A 427 30.25 -22.19 -13.74
N THR A 428 30.56 -20.96 -14.11
CA THR A 428 30.27 -19.80 -13.24
C THR A 428 28.78 -19.67 -12.94
N LEU A 429 27.92 -19.86 -13.95
CA LEU A 429 26.47 -19.87 -13.76
C LEU A 429 26.04 -20.98 -12.80
N TYR A 430 26.53 -22.20 -13.01
CA TYR A 430 26.25 -23.34 -12.12
C TYR A 430 26.68 -23.06 -10.68
N ASP A 431 27.89 -22.52 -10.49
CA ASP A 431 28.44 -22.26 -9.14
C ASP A 431 27.61 -21.20 -8.37
N ASN A 432 27.07 -20.21 -9.08
CA ASN A 432 26.20 -19.22 -8.45
C ASN A 432 24.87 -19.83 -7.97
N TYR A 433 24.26 -20.71 -8.74
CA TYR A 433 22.97 -21.33 -8.38
C TYR A 433 23.12 -22.65 -7.62
N ASN A 434 24.29 -23.28 -7.69
CA ASN A 434 24.75 -24.44 -6.92
C ASN A 434 23.81 -25.67 -6.91
N SER A 435 22.90 -25.78 -7.87
CA SER A 435 22.10 -26.99 -8.08
C SER A 435 21.45 -27.02 -9.47
N SER A 436 21.31 -28.22 -10.02
CA SER A 436 20.58 -28.45 -11.28
C SER A 436 19.10 -28.08 -11.16
N SER A 437 18.50 -28.22 -9.97
CA SER A 437 17.10 -27.81 -9.73
C SER A 437 16.92 -26.30 -9.84
N ALA A 438 17.84 -25.52 -9.25
CA ALA A 438 17.79 -24.04 -9.35
C ALA A 438 17.99 -23.58 -10.80
N LEU A 439 18.87 -24.23 -11.57
CA LEU A 439 19.07 -23.89 -12.99
C LEU A 439 17.84 -24.20 -13.86
N ARG A 440 17.03 -25.20 -13.50
CA ARG A 440 15.78 -25.55 -14.21
C ARG A 440 14.58 -24.69 -13.82
N SER A 441 14.71 -23.91 -12.77
CA SER A 441 13.66 -23.04 -12.25
C SER A 441 13.88 -21.59 -12.70
N ASN A 442 12.87 -20.72 -12.51
CA ASN A 442 13.04 -19.29 -12.65
C ASN A 442 14.22 -18.81 -11.78
N PRO A 443 15.06 -17.93 -12.27
CA PRO A 443 15.00 -17.18 -13.53
C PRO A 443 15.78 -17.83 -14.70
N VAL A 444 16.50 -18.93 -14.47
CA VAL A 444 17.42 -19.48 -15.48
C VAL A 444 16.69 -20.32 -16.52
N ASN A 445 15.77 -21.18 -16.08
CA ASN A 445 14.87 -21.99 -16.93
C ASN A 445 15.59 -22.88 -17.95
N VAL A 446 16.71 -23.51 -17.56
CA VAL A 446 17.38 -24.48 -18.43
C VAL A 446 16.41 -25.63 -18.77
N ALA A 447 16.14 -25.81 -20.04
CA ALA A 447 15.24 -26.86 -20.51
C ALA A 447 15.98 -28.19 -20.69
N LEU A 448 15.35 -29.29 -20.27
CA LEU A 448 15.83 -30.65 -20.55
C LEU A 448 15.32 -31.11 -21.93
N SER A 449 15.74 -30.39 -22.97
CA SER A 449 15.24 -30.60 -24.32
C SER A 449 15.82 -31.87 -25.01
N GLY A 450 16.79 -32.53 -24.38
CA GLY A 450 17.50 -33.67 -25.00
C GLY A 450 18.44 -33.23 -26.12
N ASP A 451 18.73 -34.16 -27.01
CA ASP A 451 19.55 -33.94 -28.21
C ASP A 451 18.87 -34.53 -29.46
N VAL A 452 19.47 -34.28 -30.61
CA VAL A 452 19.07 -34.88 -31.89
C VAL A 452 20.28 -35.64 -32.44
N TYR A 453 20.12 -36.97 -32.63
CA TYR A 453 21.13 -37.83 -33.20
C TYR A 453 20.50 -38.82 -34.17
N SER A 454 21.14 -39.02 -35.32
CA SER A 454 20.65 -39.93 -36.37
C SER A 454 19.20 -39.78 -36.77
N GLY A 455 18.70 -38.53 -36.80
CA GLY A 455 17.31 -38.20 -37.15
C GLY A 455 16.27 -38.47 -36.06
N LEU A 456 16.70 -38.73 -34.83
CA LEU A 456 15.84 -39.01 -33.68
C LEU A 456 16.07 -38.00 -32.55
N ARG A 457 14.97 -37.64 -31.84
CA ARG A 457 15.02 -36.90 -30.56
C ARG A 457 15.31 -37.91 -29.45
N LEU A 458 16.36 -37.68 -28.69
CA LEU A 458 16.82 -38.56 -27.61
C LEU A 458 16.79 -37.82 -26.27
N VAL A 459 16.58 -38.60 -25.19
CA VAL A 459 16.70 -38.21 -23.76
C VAL A 459 15.96 -36.92 -23.38
N ARG A 460 14.84 -36.62 -24.06
CA ARG A 460 13.94 -35.51 -23.71
C ARG A 460 13.47 -35.70 -22.26
N ASP A 461 13.28 -34.57 -21.53
CA ASP A 461 12.86 -34.51 -20.13
C ASP A 461 13.87 -35.13 -19.14
N SER A 462 14.99 -35.68 -19.63
CA SER A 462 16.05 -36.26 -18.80
C SER A 462 17.32 -35.41 -18.80
N ASN A 463 17.74 -34.93 -19.98
CA ASN A 463 18.97 -34.16 -20.16
C ASN A 463 18.73 -32.92 -21.02
N GLY A 464 19.52 -31.86 -20.79
CA GLY A 464 19.63 -30.71 -21.67
C GLY A 464 21.06 -30.56 -22.18
N TYR A 465 21.25 -30.49 -23.48
CA TYR A 465 22.57 -30.38 -24.13
C TYR A 465 22.70 -29.00 -24.77
N TYR A 466 23.72 -28.25 -24.36
CA TYR A 466 23.93 -26.88 -24.81
C TYR A 466 25.34 -26.71 -25.38
N TRP A 467 25.41 -26.04 -26.54
CA TRP A 467 26.69 -25.72 -27.14
C TRP A 467 27.43 -24.63 -26.36
N SER A 468 28.70 -24.84 -26.11
CA SER A 468 29.62 -23.78 -25.66
C SER A 468 30.49 -23.29 -26.82
N SER A 469 31.06 -22.09 -26.68
CA SER A 469 32.05 -21.60 -27.64
C SER A 469 33.42 -22.29 -27.51
N THR A 470 33.66 -23.00 -26.41
CA THR A 470 34.97 -23.62 -26.09
C THR A 470 35.06 -25.01 -26.62
N VAL A 471 36.05 -25.31 -27.45
CA VAL A 471 36.36 -26.66 -27.93
C VAL A 471 37.11 -27.41 -26.87
N VAL A 472 36.64 -28.60 -26.50
CA VAL A 472 37.27 -29.48 -25.51
C VAL A 472 37.68 -30.82 -26.20
N SER A 473 38.91 -31.22 -26.01
CA SER A 473 39.44 -32.44 -26.60
C SER A 473 38.64 -33.71 -26.26
N GLY A 474 38.27 -34.45 -27.27
CA GLY A 474 37.65 -35.79 -27.17
C GLY A 474 36.17 -35.82 -26.80
N ARG A 475 35.52 -34.68 -26.61
CA ARG A 475 34.06 -34.58 -26.45
C ARG A 475 33.57 -33.30 -27.14
N GLY A 476 32.38 -33.33 -27.69
CA GLY A 476 31.76 -32.13 -28.24
C GLY A 476 31.75 -30.97 -27.23
N PRO A 477 31.81 -29.69 -27.64
CA PRO A 477 31.83 -28.53 -26.76
C PRO A 477 30.47 -28.29 -26.12
N THR A 478 29.83 -29.36 -25.64
CA THR A 478 28.52 -29.33 -25.00
C THR A 478 28.66 -29.37 -23.48
N ILE A 479 27.73 -28.71 -22.83
CA ILE A 479 27.43 -28.87 -21.42
C ILE A 479 26.08 -29.57 -21.33
N TYR A 480 25.99 -30.52 -20.45
CA TYR A 480 24.71 -31.15 -20.19
C TYR A 480 24.28 -30.92 -18.72
N PHE A 481 22.98 -30.81 -18.51
CA PHE A 481 22.33 -30.63 -17.24
C PHE A 481 21.44 -31.83 -16.92
#